data_9f2385dde4a4e110fbbcc9405568db73
#
_entry.id   9f2385dde4a4e110fbbcc9405568db73
#
_cell.length_a   1.000
_cell.length_b   1.000
_cell.length_c   1.000
_cell.angle_alpha   90.00
_cell.angle_beta   90.00
_cell.angle_gamma   90.00
#
_symmetry.space_group_name_H-M   'P 1'
#
loop_
_entity.id
_entity.type
_entity.pdbx_description
1 polymer ?
#
loop_
_entity_poly.entity_id
_entity_poly.type
_entity_poly.pdbx_seq_one_letter_code
_entity_poly.pdbx_strand_id
1 'polypeptide(L)'
;MELIIRTYDLSLKDTFTISRQSFDVKRTLIVELKDGELSGFGEASENPYYHKTIENMVQDLLNCKNIVESCTDLTPEEFWTRMHSVLPDNMFALCALDIAFHDLYSRKRGKKLYELWGLDIERNIV
;
A
#
# COMPACT_ATOMS: atom_id res chain seq x y z
N MET A 1 -14.61 -6.41 4.38
CA MET A 1 -13.60 -5.80 3.49
C MET A 1 -12.92 -6.89 2.68
N GLU A 2 -12.56 -6.65 1.43
CA GLU A 2 -11.91 -7.59 0.52
C GLU A 2 -10.53 -7.08 0.14
N LEU A 3 -9.51 -7.96 0.17
CA LEU A 3 -8.16 -7.66 -0.30
C LEU A 3 -7.98 -8.17 -1.74
N ILE A 4 -7.68 -7.26 -2.65
CA ILE A 4 -7.40 -7.53 -4.06
C ILE A 4 -5.97 -7.08 -4.37
N ILE A 5 -5.19 -7.95 -5.01
CA ILE A 5 -3.78 -7.70 -5.33
C ILE A 5 -3.60 -7.75 -6.85
N ARG A 6 -2.96 -6.73 -7.41
CA ARG A 6 -2.60 -6.68 -8.84
C ARG A 6 -1.13 -6.33 -8.98
N THR A 7 -0.50 -6.87 -10.01
CA THR A 7 0.90 -6.61 -10.33
C THR A 7 1.04 -6.04 -11.73
N TYR A 8 1.98 -5.12 -11.91
CA TYR A 8 2.22 -4.45 -13.17
C TYR A 8 3.71 -4.31 -13.44
N ASP A 9 4.08 -4.44 -14.70
CA ASP A 9 5.41 -4.15 -15.22
C ASP A 9 5.35 -2.81 -15.97
N LEU A 10 5.89 -1.76 -15.35
CA LEU A 10 5.87 -0.40 -15.87
C LEU A 10 7.14 -0.12 -16.64
N SER A 11 7.03 0.04 -17.96
CA SER A 11 8.17 0.48 -18.80
C SER A 11 8.50 1.93 -18.49
N LEU A 12 9.76 2.19 -18.18
CA LEU A 12 10.25 3.54 -17.93
C LEU A 12 10.46 4.28 -19.26
N LYS A 13 10.14 5.57 -19.27
CA LYS A 13 10.37 6.43 -20.43
C LYS A 13 11.87 6.54 -20.75
N ASP A 14 12.66 6.65 -19.70
CA ASP A 14 14.12 6.72 -19.76
C ASP A 14 14.69 5.70 -18.78
N THR A 15 15.82 5.08 -19.12
CA THR A 15 16.51 4.15 -18.22
C THR A 15 16.85 4.84 -16.91
N PHE A 16 16.33 4.32 -15.80
CA PHE A 16 16.67 4.81 -14.47
C PHE A 16 17.95 4.12 -13.99
N THR A 17 19.00 4.92 -13.79
CA THR A 17 20.29 4.43 -13.35
C THR A 17 20.65 4.99 -11.98
N ILE A 18 20.97 4.08 -11.06
CA ILE A 18 21.61 4.40 -9.78
C ILE A 18 23.00 3.77 -9.76
N SER A 19 23.85 4.15 -8.81
CA SER A 19 25.27 3.74 -8.75
C SER A 19 25.54 2.23 -8.87
N ARG A 20 24.53 1.39 -8.67
CA ARG A 20 24.66 -0.07 -8.65
C ARG A 20 23.73 -0.81 -9.61
N GLN A 21 22.74 -0.14 -10.20
CA GLN A 21 21.73 -0.79 -11.05
C GLN A 21 21.12 0.18 -12.07
N SER A 22 20.76 -0.36 -13.24
CA SER A 22 19.95 0.32 -14.24
C SER A 22 18.66 -0.45 -14.47
N PHE A 23 17.54 0.26 -14.63
CA PHE A 23 16.22 -0.33 -14.82
C PHE A 23 15.54 0.31 -16.04
N ASP A 24 14.98 -0.53 -16.91
CA ASP A 24 14.10 -0.12 -18.01
C ASP A 24 12.63 -0.43 -17.67
N VAL A 25 12.42 -1.35 -16.73
CA VAL A 25 11.12 -1.76 -16.25
C VAL A 25 11.09 -1.67 -14.72
N LYS A 26 10.00 -1.09 -14.19
CA LYS A 26 9.72 -1.09 -12.76
C LYS A 26 8.53 -1.99 -12.49
N ARG A 27 8.76 -3.06 -11.75
CA ARG A 27 7.68 -3.94 -11.31
C ARG A 27 7.03 -3.37 -10.06
N THR A 28 5.71 -3.28 -10.07
CA THR A 28 4.93 -2.73 -8.96
C THR A 28 3.74 -3.61 -8.61
N LEU A 29 3.30 -3.49 -7.37
CA LEU A 29 2.15 -4.17 -6.80
C LEU A 29 1.15 -3.11 -6.34
N ILE A 30 -0.10 -3.25 -6.74
CA ILE A 30 -1.21 -2.44 -6.25
C ILE A 30 -2.08 -3.30 -5.33
N VAL A 31 -2.30 -2.80 -4.14
CA VAL A 31 -3.27 -3.31 -3.18
C VAL A 31 -4.55 -2.49 -3.31
N GLU A 32 -5.68 -3.17 -3.45
CA GLU A 32 -7.00 -2.58 -3.31
C GLU A 32 -7.69 -3.22 -2.10
N LEU A 33 -8.15 -2.38 -1.17
CA LEU A 33 -9.04 -2.77 -0.09
C LEU A 33 -10.45 -2.28 -0.43
N LYS A 34 -11.37 -3.22 -0.66
CA LYS A 34 -12.74 -2.93 -1.07
C LYS A 34 -13.72 -3.23 0.05
N ASP A 35 -14.60 -2.27 0.33
CA ASP A 35 -15.69 -2.42 1.29
C ASP A 35 -16.99 -1.83 0.71
N GLY A 36 -17.91 -2.72 0.30
CA GLY A 36 -19.08 -2.34 -0.49
C GLY A 36 -18.68 -1.72 -1.83
N GLU A 37 -19.15 -0.50 -2.07
CA GLU A 37 -18.86 0.26 -3.30
C GLU A 37 -17.58 1.12 -3.19
N LEU A 38 -16.95 1.15 -2.03
CA LEU A 38 -15.76 1.97 -1.80
C LEU A 38 -14.49 1.12 -1.90
N SER A 39 -13.46 1.70 -2.48
CA SER A 39 -12.13 1.10 -2.56
C SER A 39 -11.07 2.11 -2.11
N GLY A 40 -10.06 1.61 -1.42
CA GLY A 40 -8.84 2.32 -1.13
C GLY A 40 -7.65 1.62 -1.80
N PHE A 41 -6.68 2.38 -2.28
CA PHE A 41 -5.55 1.87 -3.06
C PHE A 41 -4.22 2.21 -2.41
N GLY A 42 -3.29 1.27 -2.48
CA GLY A 42 -1.91 1.44 -2.06
C GLY A 42 -0.95 0.74 -3.01
N GLU A 43 0.28 1.18 -3.04
CA GLU A 43 1.31 0.69 -3.95
C GLU A 43 2.59 0.31 -3.20
N ALA A 44 3.28 -0.71 -3.70
CA ALA A 44 4.66 -1.00 -3.39
C ALA A 44 5.39 -1.46 -4.65
N SER A 45 6.57 -0.91 -4.89
CA SER A 45 7.46 -1.37 -5.96
C SER A 45 8.47 -2.37 -5.41
N GLU A 46 8.88 -3.33 -6.23
CA GLU A 46 9.98 -4.21 -5.85
C GLU A 46 11.28 -3.44 -5.64
N ASN A 47 12.07 -3.91 -4.69
CA ASN A 47 13.37 -3.35 -4.41
C ASN A 47 14.40 -4.48 -4.19
N PRO A 48 15.22 -4.80 -5.21
CA PRO A 48 16.22 -5.86 -5.11
C PRO A 48 17.27 -5.61 -4.01
N TYR A 49 17.58 -4.36 -3.73
CA TYR A 49 18.54 -4.01 -2.67
C TYR A 49 18.12 -4.49 -1.29
N TYR A 50 16.81 -4.45 -1.02
CA TYR A 50 16.24 -4.95 0.23
C TYR A 50 15.69 -6.39 0.11
N HIS A 51 15.99 -7.08 -0.99
CA HIS A 51 15.47 -8.41 -1.29
C HIS A 51 13.93 -8.49 -1.25
N LYS A 52 13.26 -7.39 -1.62
CA LYS A 52 11.80 -7.33 -1.72
C LYS A 52 11.38 -7.46 -3.17
N THR A 53 10.88 -8.63 -3.51
CA THR A 53 10.38 -8.96 -4.85
C THR A 53 8.85 -8.89 -4.87
N ILE A 54 8.27 -8.72 -6.07
CA ILE A 54 6.82 -8.79 -6.22
C ILE A 54 6.29 -10.12 -5.70
N GLU A 55 6.98 -11.22 -6.00
CA GLU A 55 6.56 -12.57 -5.61
C GLU A 55 6.48 -12.72 -4.09
N ASN A 56 7.49 -12.27 -3.35
CA ASN A 56 7.45 -12.38 -1.90
C ASN A 56 6.43 -11.44 -1.25
N MET A 57 6.22 -10.23 -1.79
CA MET A 57 5.18 -9.33 -1.31
C MET A 57 3.77 -9.91 -1.54
N VAL A 58 3.51 -10.47 -2.73
CA VAL A 58 2.23 -11.13 -3.04
C VAL A 58 2.00 -12.30 -2.11
N GLN A 59 3.01 -13.15 -1.90
CA GLN A 59 2.88 -14.32 -1.02
C GLN A 59 2.57 -13.92 0.42
N ASP A 60 3.27 -12.92 0.95
CA ASP A 60 3.06 -12.44 2.32
C ASP A 60 1.66 -11.83 2.48
N LEU A 61 1.18 -11.07 1.49
CA LEU A 61 -0.17 -10.52 1.48
C LEU A 61 -1.25 -11.60 1.41
N LEU A 62 -1.04 -12.65 0.60
CA LEU A 62 -1.98 -13.78 0.51
C LEU A 62 -2.01 -14.57 1.82
N ASN A 63 -0.87 -14.75 2.48
CA ASN A 63 -0.78 -15.45 3.76
C ASN A 63 -1.56 -14.73 4.88
N CYS A 64 -1.63 -13.41 4.85
CA CYS A 64 -2.36 -12.61 5.83
C CYS A 64 -3.74 -12.13 5.37
N LYS A 65 -4.22 -12.54 4.18
CA LYS A 65 -5.47 -12.06 3.57
C LYS A 65 -6.66 -12.12 4.54
N ASN A 66 -6.88 -13.25 5.20
CA ASN A 66 -8.02 -13.40 6.12
C ASN A 66 -7.94 -12.42 7.32
N ILE A 67 -6.73 -12.13 7.79
CA ILE A 67 -6.52 -11.17 8.87
C ILE A 67 -6.84 -9.76 8.40
N VAL A 68 -6.31 -9.37 7.22
CA VAL A 68 -6.61 -8.08 6.60
C VAL A 68 -8.12 -7.87 6.44
N GLU A 69 -8.79 -8.86 5.86
CA GLU A 69 -10.23 -8.79 5.58
C GLU A 69 -11.10 -8.71 6.84
N SER A 70 -10.59 -9.18 7.99
CA SER A 70 -11.25 -9.07 9.29
C SER A 70 -11.14 -7.69 9.94
N CYS A 71 -10.31 -6.79 9.41
CA CYS A 71 -9.99 -5.49 10.01
C CYS A 71 -10.90 -4.32 9.58
N THR A 72 -12.14 -4.58 9.19
CA THR A 72 -13.05 -3.60 8.56
C THR A 72 -13.34 -2.37 9.43
N ASP A 73 -13.41 -2.54 10.76
CA ASP A 73 -13.87 -1.51 11.70
C ASP A 73 -12.74 -0.89 12.53
N LEU A 74 -11.49 -1.15 12.18
CA LEU A 74 -10.33 -0.58 12.88
C LEU A 74 -10.08 0.87 12.46
N THR A 75 -9.40 1.62 13.35
CA THR A 75 -8.74 2.86 12.96
C THR A 75 -7.46 2.57 12.18
N PRO A 76 -6.90 3.54 11.42
CA PRO A 76 -5.63 3.33 10.73
C PRO A 76 -4.48 2.93 11.66
N GLU A 77 -4.40 3.51 12.86
CA GLU A 77 -3.38 3.19 13.86
C GLU A 77 -3.52 1.76 14.40
N GLU A 78 -4.75 1.32 14.66
CA GLU A 78 -5.04 -0.06 15.09
C GLU A 78 -4.74 -1.05 13.97
N PHE A 79 -5.11 -0.71 12.73
CA PHE A 79 -4.81 -1.52 11.55
C PHE A 79 -3.29 -1.67 11.36
N TRP A 80 -2.56 -0.56 11.39
CA TRP A 80 -1.10 -0.57 11.25
C TRP A 80 -0.44 -1.42 12.34
N THR A 81 -0.84 -1.23 13.60
CA THR A 81 -0.30 -2.00 14.73
C THR A 81 -0.51 -3.49 14.55
N ARG A 82 -1.72 -3.88 14.14
CA ARG A 82 -2.06 -5.28 13.89
C ARG A 82 -1.28 -5.85 12.72
N MET A 83 -1.22 -5.14 11.61
CA MET A 83 -0.52 -5.62 10.41
C MET A 83 0.99 -5.63 10.58
N HIS A 84 1.56 -4.72 11.35
CA HIS A 84 2.99 -4.75 11.69
C HIS A 84 3.38 -6.02 12.47
N SER A 85 2.50 -6.52 13.33
CA SER A 85 2.74 -7.80 14.02
C SER A 85 2.63 -9.03 13.12
N VAL A 86 1.92 -8.91 11.99
CA VAL A 86 1.69 -10.00 11.03
C VAL A 86 2.73 -10.01 9.92
N LEU A 87 3.22 -8.84 9.53
CA LEU A 87 4.19 -8.62 8.45
C LEU A 87 5.47 -7.93 8.94
N PRO A 88 6.14 -8.43 10.00
CA PRO A 88 7.28 -7.73 10.61
C PRO A 88 8.48 -7.60 9.67
N ASP A 89 8.63 -8.54 8.74
CA ASP A 89 9.78 -8.63 7.83
C ASP A 89 9.50 -8.08 6.42
N ASN A 90 8.29 -7.62 6.15
CA ASN A 90 7.92 -7.08 4.83
C ASN A 90 7.24 -5.71 4.92
N MET A 91 8.04 -4.70 5.26
CA MET A 91 7.56 -3.31 5.39
C MET A 91 7.07 -2.73 4.06
N PHE A 92 7.50 -3.27 2.90
CA PHE A 92 6.99 -2.85 1.59
C PHE A 92 5.53 -3.28 1.40
N ALA A 93 5.22 -4.54 1.69
CA ALA A 93 3.85 -5.04 1.65
C ALA A 93 2.97 -4.34 2.70
N LEU A 94 3.50 -4.13 3.92
CA LEU A 94 2.81 -3.38 4.96
C LEU A 94 2.51 -1.94 4.54
N CYS A 95 3.46 -1.26 3.90
CA CYS A 95 3.27 0.10 3.39
C CYS A 95 2.12 0.17 2.38
N ALA A 96 2.05 -0.77 1.42
CA ALA A 96 0.96 -0.82 0.46
C ALA A 96 -0.41 -1.02 1.13
N LEU A 97 -0.49 -1.90 2.14
CA LEU A 97 -1.71 -2.10 2.94
C LEU A 97 -2.10 -0.85 3.72
N ASP A 98 -1.14 -0.21 4.36
CA ASP A 98 -1.35 0.99 5.18
C ASP A 98 -1.90 2.16 4.35
N ILE A 99 -1.30 2.41 3.18
CA ILE A 99 -1.78 3.43 2.23
C ILE A 99 -3.21 3.10 1.78
N ALA A 100 -3.48 1.85 1.38
CA ALA A 100 -4.81 1.42 0.94
C ALA A 100 -5.85 1.58 2.05
N PHE A 101 -5.49 1.24 3.29
CA PHE A 101 -6.40 1.35 4.43
C PHE A 101 -6.73 2.81 4.75
N HIS A 102 -5.75 3.70 4.76
CA HIS A 102 -5.96 5.13 4.95
C HIS A 102 -6.86 5.73 3.87
N ASP A 103 -6.65 5.35 2.59
CA ASP A 103 -7.48 5.81 1.48
C ASP A 103 -8.94 5.32 1.64
N LEU A 104 -9.15 4.03 1.93
CA LEU A 104 -10.48 3.48 2.18
C LEU A 104 -11.16 4.14 3.40
N TYR A 105 -10.42 4.30 4.48
CA TYR A 105 -10.91 4.89 5.73
C TYR A 105 -11.37 6.35 5.53
N SER A 106 -10.62 7.13 4.76
CA SER A 106 -11.00 8.50 4.42
C SER A 106 -12.26 8.56 3.55
N ARG A 107 -12.35 7.68 2.54
CA ARG A 107 -13.53 7.58 1.67
C ARG A 107 -14.78 7.16 2.42
N LYS A 108 -14.68 6.20 3.33
CA LYS A 108 -15.81 5.78 4.21
C LYS A 108 -16.34 6.93 5.07
N ARG A 109 -15.53 7.94 5.37
CA ARG A 109 -15.90 9.15 6.12
C ARG A 109 -16.29 10.34 5.26
N GLY A 110 -16.24 10.20 3.93
CA GLY A 110 -16.52 11.29 2.99
C GLY A 110 -15.55 12.46 3.11
N LYS A 111 -14.31 12.19 3.56
CA LYS A 111 -13.26 13.19 3.74
C LYS A 111 -12.03 12.86 2.88
N LYS A 112 -11.30 13.89 2.49
CA LYS A 112 -9.97 13.72 1.91
C LYS A 112 -8.97 13.37 3.02
N LEU A 113 -7.91 12.64 2.68
CA LEU A 113 -6.95 12.16 3.67
C LEU A 113 -6.28 13.29 4.46
N TYR A 114 -5.92 14.38 3.79
CA TYR A 114 -5.33 15.54 4.47
C TYR A 114 -6.30 16.19 5.48
N GLU A 115 -7.61 16.16 5.21
CA GLU A 115 -8.63 16.68 6.13
C GLU A 115 -8.73 15.80 7.40
N LEU A 116 -8.59 14.47 7.24
CA LEU A 116 -8.53 13.56 8.39
C LEU A 116 -7.32 13.81 9.28
N TRP A 117 -6.21 14.22 8.69
CA TRP A 117 -4.99 14.55 9.42
C TRP A 117 -4.99 15.98 9.98
N GLY A 118 -6.10 16.73 9.81
CA GLY A 118 -6.21 18.11 10.28
C GLY A 118 -5.31 19.09 9.53
N LEU A 119 -4.89 18.74 8.31
CA LEU A 119 -4.08 19.61 7.47
C LEU A 119 -4.98 20.56 6.68
N ASP A 120 -4.51 21.79 6.52
CA ASP A 120 -5.15 22.81 5.70
C ASP A 120 -4.41 22.95 4.38
N ILE A 121 -5.11 22.72 3.26
CA ILE A 121 -4.51 22.76 1.94
C ILE A 121 -3.96 24.16 1.61
N GLU A 122 -4.62 25.22 2.08
CA GLU A 122 -4.19 26.60 1.82
C GLU A 122 -2.89 26.96 2.57
N ARG A 123 -2.62 26.31 3.70
CA ARG A 123 -1.42 26.53 4.51
C ARG A 123 -0.24 25.63 4.16
N ASN A 124 -0.51 24.49 3.49
CA ASN A 124 0.48 23.45 3.28
C ASN A 124 0.94 23.29 1.83
N ILE A 125 0.45 24.15 0.93
CA ILE A 125 1.00 24.24 -0.43
C ILE A 125 2.13 25.27 -0.41
N VAL A 126 3.32 24.78 -0.57
CA VAL A 126 4.52 25.60 -0.73
C VAL A 126 4.85 25.72 -2.22
#